data_3a28a7d6c90e33dcf683f90b70e4252b
#
_entry.id   3a28a7d6c90e33dcf683f90b70e4252b
#
_cell.length_a   1.000
_cell.length_b   1.000
_cell.length_c   1.000
_cell.angle_alpha   90.00
_cell.angle_beta   90.00
_cell.angle_gamma   90.00
#
_symmetry.space_group_name_H-M   'P 1'
#
loop_
_entity.id
_entity.type
_entity.pdbx_description
1 polymer ?
#
loop_
_entity_poly.entity_id
_entity_poly.type
_entity_poly.pdbx_seq_one_letter_code
_entity_poly.pdbx_strand_id
1 'polypeptide(L)'
;MHKITVEFPSLWINEQEGGDRNYKFFYHFLIELCNLGIPINLLRHEFGDEAVQRNIEPGEFVFAYHHHNDAHINNVWTIKESPIFDLYSIDNFGYSRWSSLVCNDYSKEIASMDVDKSLSIIKHYAQKLNEGNSKYKQADTTFNIDKPYIALFLQCANDASSDNPWFTTDELVLNMCELCASNNIQLVIKPHPKDTSCLIPALMNYVRNKYGAVITDASIITIAKHARAVVALNSGASFEAFLCSDVPVYNIAPSEWSPVVNMTHDLSDILDFRRNDTQYTVQYCGFLLSKFWVNVNDRKAIADKIKYALSSYKDINDGDFQGVLQTKVRSIHGTVGQIERVLHSFNQELGTLEKLLDSKKA
;
A
#
# COMPACT_ATOMS: atom_id res chain seq x y z
N MET A 1 -9.93 16.38 26.12
CA MET A 1 -9.57 16.91 24.77
C MET A 1 -10.12 18.32 24.63
N HIS A 2 -9.27 19.27 24.25
CA HIS A 2 -9.66 20.68 24.11
C HIS A 2 -9.17 21.30 22.79
N LYS A 3 -8.42 20.58 21.98
CA LYS A 3 -7.90 21.03 20.68
C LYS A 3 -7.74 19.86 19.71
N ILE A 4 -8.11 20.05 18.46
CA ILE A 4 -7.82 19.13 17.37
C ILE A 4 -6.84 19.82 16.43
N THR A 5 -5.73 19.17 16.11
CA THR A 5 -4.81 19.62 15.05
C THR A 5 -4.96 18.74 13.82
N VAL A 6 -5.06 19.38 12.66
CA VAL A 6 -5.07 18.70 11.36
C VAL A 6 -3.83 19.09 10.59
N GLU A 7 -2.96 18.13 10.34
CA GLU A 7 -1.80 18.28 9.48
C GLU A 7 -2.19 17.93 8.03
N PHE A 8 -1.90 18.81 7.09
CA PHE A 8 -2.32 18.64 5.71
C PHE A 8 -1.27 19.19 4.72
N PRO A 9 -1.12 18.59 3.52
CA PRO A 9 -0.25 19.12 2.48
C PRO A 9 -0.97 20.20 1.66
N SER A 10 -0.22 21.11 1.07
CA SER A 10 -0.76 22.15 0.18
C SER A 10 -1.64 21.60 -0.92
N LEU A 11 -1.32 20.43 -1.44
CA LEU A 11 -2.07 19.80 -2.50
C LEU A 11 -3.55 19.49 -2.13
N TRP A 12 -3.90 19.43 -0.83
CA TRP A 12 -5.29 19.20 -0.41
C TRP A 12 -6.16 20.46 -0.51
N ILE A 13 -5.56 21.64 -0.54
CA ILE A 13 -6.26 22.92 -0.69
C ILE A 13 -6.05 23.56 -2.06
N ASN A 14 -5.20 22.97 -2.88
CA ASN A 14 -4.96 23.40 -4.24
C ASN A 14 -5.61 22.43 -5.24
N GLU A 15 -6.82 22.78 -5.70
CA GLU A 15 -7.59 21.94 -6.62
C GLU A 15 -6.85 21.67 -7.94
N GLN A 16 -6.04 22.62 -8.43
CA GLN A 16 -5.28 22.45 -9.67
C GLN A 16 -4.15 21.44 -9.54
N GLU A 17 -3.51 21.35 -8.39
CA GLU A 17 -2.39 20.43 -8.13
C GLU A 17 -2.85 19.07 -7.56
N GLY A 18 -3.79 19.12 -6.59
CA GLY A 18 -4.27 17.93 -5.86
C GLY A 18 -5.46 17.22 -6.50
N GLY A 19 -6.15 17.90 -7.41
CA GLY A 19 -7.38 17.45 -8.03
C GLY A 19 -8.60 17.43 -7.08
N ASP A 20 -9.79 17.32 -7.67
CA ASP A 20 -11.10 17.39 -6.99
C ASP A 20 -11.21 16.43 -5.80
N ARG A 21 -10.63 15.25 -5.88
CA ARG A 21 -10.64 14.22 -4.83
C ARG A 21 -10.08 14.72 -3.50
N ASN A 22 -8.87 15.28 -3.52
CA ASN A 22 -8.17 15.68 -2.30
C ASN A 22 -8.85 16.90 -1.66
N TYR A 23 -9.21 17.87 -2.49
CA TYR A 23 -9.97 19.04 -2.07
C TYR A 23 -11.31 18.64 -1.43
N LYS A 24 -12.06 17.77 -2.08
CA LYS A 24 -13.37 17.29 -1.62
C LYS A 24 -13.29 16.55 -0.29
N PHE A 25 -12.30 15.64 -0.16
CA PHE A 25 -12.06 14.96 1.11
C PHE A 25 -11.78 15.95 2.23
N PHE A 26 -10.82 16.85 2.03
CA PHE A 26 -10.39 17.80 3.05
C PHE A 26 -11.52 18.76 3.45
N TYR A 27 -12.28 19.25 2.47
CA TYR A 27 -13.44 20.10 2.69
C TYR A 27 -14.52 19.39 3.55
N HIS A 28 -14.91 18.18 3.20
CA HIS A 28 -15.88 17.41 3.98
C HIS A 28 -15.35 17.08 5.37
N PHE A 29 -14.10 16.68 5.47
CA PHE A 29 -13.44 16.37 6.73
C PHE A 29 -13.43 17.56 7.69
N LEU A 30 -13.06 18.76 7.20
CA LEU A 30 -13.09 19.98 8.01
C LEU A 30 -14.50 20.37 8.45
N ILE A 31 -15.50 20.27 7.56
CA ILE A 31 -16.89 20.56 7.94
C ILE A 31 -17.32 19.65 9.10
N GLU A 32 -17.06 18.36 9.02
CA GLU A 32 -17.45 17.43 10.08
C GLU A 32 -16.69 17.68 11.40
N LEU A 33 -15.45 18.11 11.34
CA LEU A 33 -14.73 18.56 12.52
C LEU A 33 -15.31 19.85 13.12
N CYS A 34 -15.62 20.85 12.28
CA CYS A 34 -16.22 22.11 12.72
C CYS A 34 -17.57 21.88 13.45
N ASN A 35 -18.36 20.90 12.99
CA ASN A 35 -19.63 20.54 13.60
C ASN A 35 -19.49 20.01 15.05
N LEU A 36 -18.30 19.61 15.46
CA LEU A 36 -18.04 19.15 16.84
C LEU A 36 -17.90 20.29 17.84
N GLY A 37 -17.71 21.53 17.40
CA GLY A 37 -17.53 22.69 18.27
C GLY A 37 -16.22 22.69 19.07
N ILE A 38 -15.25 21.87 18.69
CA ILE A 38 -13.91 21.79 19.29
C ILE A 38 -12.96 22.72 18.51
N PRO A 39 -12.10 23.51 19.16
CA PRO A 39 -11.10 24.32 18.46
C PRO A 39 -10.21 23.49 17.52
N ILE A 40 -10.08 23.94 16.28
CA ILE A 40 -9.28 23.26 15.25
C ILE A 40 -8.07 24.13 14.94
N ASN A 41 -6.88 23.51 14.98
CA ASN A 41 -5.64 24.07 14.50
C ASN A 41 -5.28 23.42 13.17
N LEU A 42 -5.00 24.21 12.14
CA LEU A 42 -4.58 23.73 10.83
C LEU A 42 -3.07 23.93 10.69
N LEU A 43 -2.35 22.83 10.49
CA LEU A 43 -0.91 22.84 10.34
C LEU A 43 -0.52 22.32 8.97
N ARG A 44 0.16 23.15 8.19
CA ARG A 44 0.66 22.74 6.88
C ARG A 44 1.86 21.79 7.06
N HIS A 45 1.81 20.65 6.41
CA HIS A 45 2.86 19.64 6.37
C HIS A 45 3.04 19.17 4.92
N GLU A 46 4.20 19.42 4.32
CA GLU A 46 4.41 19.08 2.92
C GLU A 46 4.93 17.63 2.78
N PHE A 47 4.66 17.06 1.62
CA PHE A 47 5.17 15.75 1.28
C PHE A 47 6.70 15.79 1.15
N GLY A 48 7.38 14.93 1.89
CA GLY A 48 8.86 14.89 1.94
C GLY A 48 9.47 15.74 3.06
N ASP A 49 8.67 16.54 3.79
CA ASP A 49 9.12 17.09 5.06
C ASP A 49 9.43 15.94 6.01
N GLU A 50 10.55 16.03 6.72
CA GLU A 50 10.83 15.07 7.79
C GLU A 50 9.64 15.11 8.76
N ALA A 51 9.08 13.92 9.04
CA ALA A 51 8.04 13.79 10.05
C ALA A 51 8.62 14.30 11.37
N VAL A 52 8.38 15.57 11.64
CA VAL A 52 8.84 16.20 12.88
C VAL A 52 8.16 15.43 13.99
N GLN A 53 8.95 14.76 14.84
CA GLN A 53 8.46 14.21 16.10
C GLN A 53 7.94 15.37 16.91
N ARG A 54 6.68 15.71 16.68
CA ARG A 54 6.02 16.80 17.37
C ARG A 54 5.61 16.32 18.74
N ASN A 55 5.98 17.08 19.78
CA ASN A 55 5.40 16.88 21.08
C ASN A 55 3.91 17.24 21.03
N ILE A 56 3.06 16.26 21.29
CA ILE A 56 1.62 16.45 21.38
C ILE A 56 1.30 17.03 22.76
N GLU A 57 0.57 18.13 22.79
CA GLU A 57 0.21 18.79 24.02
C GLU A 57 -0.87 17.99 24.79
N PRO A 58 -0.88 18.03 26.12
CA PRO A 58 -1.98 17.48 26.90
C PRO A 58 -3.33 18.03 26.41
N GLY A 59 -4.31 17.16 26.18
CA GLY A 59 -5.61 17.56 25.67
C GLY A 59 -5.70 17.77 24.14
N GLU A 60 -4.63 17.59 23.40
CA GLU A 60 -4.60 17.69 21.95
C GLU A 60 -4.89 16.33 21.29
N PHE A 61 -5.61 16.36 20.15
CA PHE A 61 -5.80 15.24 19.25
C PHE A 61 -5.30 15.63 17.85
N VAL A 62 -4.57 14.75 17.19
CA VAL A 62 -3.92 15.06 15.89
C VAL A 62 -4.43 14.12 14.81
N PHE A 63 -4.89 14.70 13.71
CA PHE A 63 -5.02 14.01 12.42
C PHE A 63 -3.82 14.39 11.56
N ALA A 64 -2.92 13.44 11.33
CA ALA A 64 -1.66 13.65 10.65
C ALA A 64 -1.68 13.10 9.23
N TYR A 65 -1.13 13.85 8.28
CA TYR A 65 -1.00 13.40 6.89
C TYR A 65 0.25 12.53 6.71
N HIS A 66 0.10 11.37 6.09
CA HIS A 66 1.20 10.44 5.76
C HIS A 66 2.11 10.05 6.94
N HIS A 67 1.65 10.24 8.13
CA HIS A 67 2.39 9.86 9.32
C HIS A 67 2.24 8.36 9.59
N HIS A 68 3.27 7.71 10.06
CA HIS A 68 3.15 6.42 10.72
C HIS A 68 3.43 6.63 12.20
N ASN A 69 2.49 6.20 13.03
CA ASN A 69 2.52 6.48 14.46
C ASN A 69 3.39 5.45 15.19
N ASP A 70 4.71 5.57 15.07
CA ASP A 70 5.67 4.64 15.66
C ASP A 70 5.61 4.63 17.21
N ALA A 71 5.21 5.73 17.81
CA ALA A 71 5.08 5.84 19.25
C ALA A 71 3.73 5.34 19.78
N HIS A 72 2.79 4.95 18.94
CA HIS A 72 1.41 4.55 19.30
C HIS A 72 0.73 5.51 20.27
N ILE A 73 0.87 6.79 20.02
CA ILE A 73 0.17 7.82 20.75
C ILE A 73 -1.29 7.74 20.32
N ASN A 74 -2.19 7.32 21.22
CA ASN A 74 -3.61 7.12 20.93
C ASN A 74 -4.31 8.36 20.37
N ASN A 75 -3.74 9.55 20.59
CA ASN A 75 -4.27 10.83 20.13
C ASN A 75 -3.76 11.25 18.75
N VAL A 76 -3.03 10.39 18.03
CA VAL A 76 -2.58 10.63 16.65
C VAL A 76 -3.20 9.63 15.71
N TRP A 77 -3.91 10.13 14.71
CA TRP A 77 -4.50 9.32 13.65
C TRP A 77 -4.00 9.79 12.29
N THR A 78 -3.58 8.84 11.48
CA THR A 78 -3.03 9.10 10.15
C THR A 78 -4.12 9.15 9.11
N ILE A 79 -4.04 10.13 8.22
CA ILE A 79 -4.86 10.23 7.03
C ILE A 79 -3.99 9.91 5.81
N LYS A 80 -4.48 9.02 4.94
CA LYS A 80 -3.79 8.62 3.71
C LYS A 80 -4.76 8.33 2.59
N GLU A 81 -4.44 8.78 1.38
CA GLU A 81 -5.16 8.35 0.18
C GLU A 81 -4.97 6.84 -0.02
N SER A 82 -6.06 6.13 -0.22
CA SER A 82 -6.01 4.72 -0.60
C SER A 82 -5.56 4.55 -2.07
N PRO A 83 -5.22 3.34 -2.52
CA PRO A 83 -4.99 3.08 -3.94
C PRO A 83 -6.23 3.32 -4.80
N ILE A 84 -7.42 3.21 -4.24
CA ILE A 84 -8.68 3.44 -4.96
C ILE A 84 -9.05 4.91 -4.93
N PHE A 85 -9.39 5.48 -6.10
CA PHE A 85 -9.49 6.91 -6.34
C PHE A 85 -10.30 7.69 -5.28
N ASP A 86 -11.51 7.30 -4.96
CA ASP A 86 -12.41 8.05 -4.08
C ASP A 86 -12.31 7.64 -2.59
N LEU A 87 -11.30 6.87 -2.20
CA LEU A 87 -11.20 6.33 -0.84
C LEU A 87 -10.00 6.86 -0.07
N TYR A 88 -10.22 7.06 1.23
CA TYR A 88 -9.19 7.49 2.19
C TYR A 88 -9.14 6.55 3.39
N SER A 89 -7.93 6.29 3.87
CA SER A 89 -7.69 5.67 5.17
C SER A 89 -7.61 6.73 6.26
N ILE A 90 -8.21 6.47 7.42
CA ILE A 90 -8.05 7.21 8.68
C ILE A 90 -7.76 6.17 9.74
N ASP A 91 -6.52 6.06 10.18
CA ASP A 91 -6.02 4.93 10.97
C ASP A 91 -5.09 5.42 12.09
N ASN A 92 -5.22 4.83 13.28
CA ASN A 92 -4.42 5.21 14.45
C ASN A 92 -3.00 4.61 14.45
N PHE A 93 -2.68 3.73 13.51
CA PHE A 93 -1.36 3.12 13.39
C PHE A 93 -0.56 3.71 12.24
N GLY A 94 -1.19 3.90 11.09
CA GLY A 94 -0.53 4.39 9.91
C GLY A 94 -1.23 3.93 8.62
N TYR A 95 -0.46 3.61 7.62
CA TYR A 95 -0.95 3.18 6.31
C TYR A 95 -0.06 2.08 5.74
N SER A 96 -0.52 1.37 4.71
CA SER A 96 0.23 0.28 4.08
C SER A 96 0.63 -0.77 5.12
N ARG A 97 1.92 -1.13 5.24
CA ARG A 97 2.42 -2.11 6.22
C ARG A 97 2.24 -1.69 7.68
N TRP A 98 2.08 -0.40 7.95
CA TRP A 98 1.85 0.13 9.31
C TRP A 98 0.37 0.28 9.65
N SER A 99 -0.54 -0.05 8.75
CA SER A 99 -1.96 0.02 9.02
C SER A 99 -2.39 -0.89 10.16
N SER A 100 -3.41 -0.47 10.91
CA SER A 100 -4.04 -1.31 11.94
C SER A 100 -4.55 -2.64 11.39
N LEU A 101 -4.88 -2.72 10.09
CA LEU A 101 -5.26 -3.98 9.42
C LEU A 101 -4.16 -5.03 9.40
N VAL A 102 -2.89 -4.60 9.46
CA VAL A 102 -1.74 -5.52 9.52
C VAL A 102 -1.44 -5.95 10.95
N CYS A 103 -1.80 -5.10 11.93
CA CYS A 103 -1.40 -5.25 13.32
C CYS A 103 -2.50 -5.78 14.24
N ASN A 104 -3.78 -5.58 13.88
CA ASN A 104 -4.93 -5.92 14.71
C ASN A 104 -5.77 -7.04 14.08
N ASP A 105 -6.51 -7.75 14.90
CA ASP A 105 -7.45 -8.77 14.45
C ASP A 105 -8.83 -8.16 14.16
N TYR A 106 -9.21 -8.14 12.89
CA TYR A 106 -10.51 -7.73 12.37
C TYR A 106 -11.35 -8.92 11.88
N SER A 107 -11.00 -10.14 12.25
CA SER A 107 -11.64 -11.35 11.73
C SER A 107 -13.16 -11.39 11.99
N LYS A 108 -13.63 -10.85 13.12
CA LYS A 108 -15.05 -10.78 13.46
C LYS A 108 -15.81 -9.80 12.58
N GLU A 109 -15.27 -8.62 12.38
CA GLU A 109 -15.84 -7.57 11.52
C GLU A 109 -15.90 -8.06 10.06
N ILE A 110 -14.81 -8.68 9.60
CA ILE A 110 -14.72 -9.24 8.24
C ILE A 110 -15.72 -10.40 8.07
N ALA A 111 -15.77 -11.34 9.01
CA ALA A 111 -16.72 -12.46 8.95
C ALA A 111 -18.18 -12.01 8.99
N SER A 112 -18.47 -10.85 9.56
CA SER A 112 -19.81 -10.26 9.59
C SER A 112 -20.24 -9.62 8.27
N MET A 113 -19.33 -9.49 7.30
CA MET A 113 -19.64 -8.89 6.00
C MET A 113 -20.50 -9.83 5.17
N ASP A 114 -21.59 -9.28 4.64
CA ASP A 114 -22.44 -9.99 3.70
C ASP A 114 -21.70 -10.19 2.36
N VAL A 115 -21.69 -11.43 1.87
CA VAL A 115 -20.92 -11.84 0.68
C VAL A 115 -21.45 -11.16 -0.58
N ASP A 116 -22.79 -11.12 -0.78
CA ASP A 116 -23.39 -10.57 -1.98
C ASP A 116 -23.21 -9.05 -2.06
N LYS A 117 -23.33 -8.37 -0.91
CA LYS A 117 -23.01 -6.94 -0.80
C LYS A 117 -21.53 -6.69 -1.08
N SER A 118 -20.64 -7.51 -0.54
CA SER A 118 -19.19 -7.40 -0.78
C SER A 118 -18.87 -7.55 -2.26
N LEU A 119 -19.46 -8.55 -2.94
CA LEU A 119 -19.32 -8.73 -4.39
C LEU A 119 -19.85 -7.53 -5.18
N SER A 120 -20.98 -6.95 -4.76
CA SER A 120 -21.52 -5.73 -5.40
C SER A 120 -20.58 -4.54 -5.26
N ILE A 121 -19.97 -4.37 -4.08
CA ILE A 121 -18.97 -3.31 -3.82
C ILE A 121 -17.73 -3.52 -4.68
N ILE A 122 -17.19 -4.74 -4.73
CA ILE A 122 -16.04 -5.09 -5.57
C ILE A 122 -16.33 -4.77 -7.04
N LYS A 123 -17.46 -5.21 -7.57
CA LYS A 123 -17.89 -4.93 -8.95
C LYS A 123 -17.99 -3.43 -9.23
N HIS A 124 -18.55 -2.65 -8.29
CA HIS A 124 -18.65 -1.21 -8.43
C HIS A 124 -17.29 -0.54 -8.60
N TYR A 125 -16.30 -0.88 -7.74
CA TYR A 125 -14.96 -0.28 -7.85
C TYR A 125 -14.18 -0.83 -9.04
N ALA A 126 -14.33 -2.10 -9.39
CA ALA A 126 -13.77 -2.66 -10.61
C ALA A 126 -14.29 -1.94 -11.87
N GLN A 127 -15.58 -1.63 -11.93
CA GLN A 127 -16.16 -0.86 -13.01
C GLN A 127 -15.56 0.56 -13.07
N LYS A 128 -15.51 1.28 -11.96
CA LYS A 128 -14.88 2.61 -11.90
C LYS A 128 -13.45 2.61 -12.39
N LEU A 129 -12.65 1.62 -11.99
CA LEU A 129 -11.27 1.48 -12.44
C LEU A 129 -11.20 1.22 -13.96
N ASN A 130 -12.08 0.36 -14.51
CA ASN A 130 -12.17 0.12 -15.95
C ASN A 130 -12.61 1.36 -16.75
N GLU A 131 -13.33 2.29 -16.13
CA GLU A 131 -13.71 3.59 -16.68
C GLU A 131 -12.58 4.65 -16.59
N GLY A 132 -11.40 4.27 -16.09
CA GLY A 132 -10.23 5.14 -16.02
C GLY A 132 -10.04 5.88 -14.69
N ASN A 133 -10.84 5.57 -13.66
CA ASN A 133 -10.73 6.19 -12.33
C ASN A 133 -9.63 5.53 -11.46
N SER A 134 -8.44 5.35 -12.00
CA SER A 134 -7.25 4.96 -11.24
C SER A 134 -6.68 6.16 -10.47
N LYS A 135 -5.94 5.89 -9.38
CA LYS A 135 -5.32 6.94 -8.55
C LYS A 135 -4.45 7.89 -9.38
N TYR A 136 -3.72 7.36 -10.33
CA TYR A 136 -2.91 8.15 -11.27
C TYR A 136 -3.47 7.99 -12.68
N LYS A 137 -3.41 9.09 -13.46
CA LYS A 137 -3.77 9.05 -14.87
C LYS A 137 -2.97 7.95 -15.57
N GLN A 138 -3.67 7.01 -16.18
CA GLN A 138 -3.07 5.94 -16.95
C GLN A 138 -2.80 6.41 -18.39
N ALA A 139 -1.70 5.93 -18.97
CA ALA A 139 -1.45 6.19 -20.40
C ALA A 139 -2.43 5.36 -21.25
N ASP A 140 -2.93 5.99 -22.31
CA ASP A 140 -3.76 5.34 -23.33
C ASP A 140 -2.84 4.70 -24.40
N THR A 141 -1.99 3.79 -23.96
CA THR A 141 -1.00 3.13 -24.81
C THR A 141 -1.52 1.74 -25.15
N THR A 142 -1.58 1.43 -26.44
CA THR A 142 -1.86 0.07 -26.89
C THR A 142 -0.72 -0.86 -26.41
N PHE A 143 -1.11 -1.94 -25.76
CA PHE A 143 -0.18 -2.93 -25.26
C PHE A 143 -0.62 -4.30 -25.73
N ASN A 144 0.24 -4.97 -26.47
CA ASN A 144 0.01 -6.34 -26.93
C ASN A 144 1.33 -7.10 -26.90
N ILE A 145 1.32 -8.26 -26.27
CA ILE A 145 2.43 -9.21 -26.26
C ILE A 145 1.85 -10.59 -26.51
N ASP A 146 2.33 -11.26 -27.56
CA ASP A 146 1.85 -12.59 -27.95
C ASP A 146 2.41 -13.73 -27.07
N LYS A 147 3.45 -13.43 -26.28
CA LYS A 147 4.08 -14.41 -25.38
C LYS A 147 3.45 -14.37 -24.00
N PRO A 148 3.37 -15.51 -23.30
CA PRO A 148 3.02 -15.52 -21.86
C PRO A 148 3.99 -14.66 -21.06
N TYR A 149 3.48 -13.80 -20.19
CA TYR A 149 4.30 -12.90 -19.40
C TYR A 149 3.84 -12.78 -17.95
N ILE A 150 4.77 -12.38 -17.09
CA ILE A 150 4.50 -11.91 -15.73
C ILE A 150 4.66 -10.39 -15.73
N ALA A 151 3.72 -9.69 -15.11
CA ALA A 151 3.75 -8.23 -14.95
C ALA A 151 4.34 -7.86 -13.60
N LEU A 152 5.35 -6.99 -13.58
CA LEU A 152 5.96 -6.43 -12.38
C LEU A 152 5.63 -4.94 -12.29
N PHE A 153 4.88 -4.53 -11.26
CA PHE A 153 4.53 -3.14 -11.00
C PHE A 153 5.45 -2.57 -9.91
N LEU A 154 6.26 -1.58 -10.29
CA LEU A 154 7.21 -0.95 -9.38
C LEU A 154 6.55 0.16 -8.55
N GLN A 155 7.17 0.47 -7.43
CA GLN A 155 6.94 1.66 -6.63
C GLN A 155 8.03 2.70 -6.86
N CYS A 156 7.86 3.92 -6.32
CA CYS A 156 8.93 4.89 -6.24
C CYS A 156 10.08 4.31 -5.41
N ALA A 157 11.31 4.42 -5.90
CA ALA A 157 12.47 3.83 -5.23
C ALA A 157 12.70 4.38 -3.81
N ASN A 158 12.27 5.62 -3.54
CA ASN A 158 12.44 6.30 -2.26
C ASN A 158 11.13 6.42 -1.46
N ASP A 159 10.09 5.66 -1.81
CA ASP A 159 8.84 5.67 -1.04
C ASP A 159 9.04 4.87 0.25
N ALA A 160 8.71 5.48 1.40
CA ALA A 160 8.78 4.82 2.69
C ALA A 160 7.98 3.51 2.73
N SER A 161 6.87 3.41 1.98
CA SER A 161 6.08 2.18 1.89
C SER A 161 6.79 1.06 1.12
N SER A 162 7.81 1.36 0.31
CA SER A 162 8.61 0.38 -0.43
C SER A 162 9.73 -0.24 0.40
N ASP A 163 10.04 0.31 1.56
CA ASP A 163 11.00 -0.31 2.49
C ASP A 163 10.44 -1.64 3.01
N ASN A 164 11.10 -2.73 2.67
CA ASN A 164 10.70 -4.07 3.06
C ASN A 164 11.92 -4.95 3.40
N PRO A 165 11.74 -5.99 4.22
CA PRO A 165 12.86 -6.81 4.70
C PRO A 165 13.44 -7.79 3.66
N TRP A 166 12.72 -8.05 2.56
CA TRP A 166 13.06 -9.15 1.65
C TRP A 166 13.85 -8.72 0.43
N PHE A 167 13.46 -7.61 -0.22
CA PHE A 167 14.08 -7.15 -1.46
C PHE A 167 14.13 -5.63 -1.54
N THR A 168 15.22 -5.09 -2.02
CA THR A 168 15.24 -3.75 -2.61
C THR A 168 14.57 -3.78 -4.00
N THR A 169 14.24 -2.61 -4.55
CA THR A 169 13.59 -2.55 -5.87
C THR A 169 14.44 -3.17 -6.97
N ASP A 170 15.74 -2.93 -6.94
CA ASP A 170 16.69 -3.48 -7.92
C ASP A 170 16.88 -4.99 -7.75
N GLU A 171 17.01 -5.49 -6.51
CA GLU A 171 17.05 -6.92 -6.24
C GLU A 171 15.80 -7.62 -6.75
N LEU A 172 14.61 -7.09 -6.46
CA LEU A 172 13.37 -7.67 -6.96
C LEU A 172 13.34 -7.72 -8.48
N VAL A 173 13.70 -6.62 -9.16
CA VAL A 173 13.72 -6.56 -10.62
C VAL A 173 14.70 -7.58 -11.21
N LEU A 174 15.91 -7.68 -10.67
CA LEU A 174 16.92 -8.61 -11.17
C LEU A 174 16.53 -10.07 -10.95
N ASN A 175 16.06 -10.40 -9.75
CA ASN A 175 15.60 -11.76 -9.44
C ASN A 175 14.38 -12.16 -10.29
N MET A 176 13.45 -11.26 -10.56
CA MET A 176 12.33 -11.51 -11.45
C MET A 176 12.77 -11.70 -12.91
N CYS A 177 13.80 -10.97 -13.36
CA CYS A 177 14.38 -11.19 -14.69
C CYS A 177 14.98 -12.60 -14.80
N GLU A 178 15.73 -13.04 -13.80
CA GLU A 178 16.34 -14.37 -13.77
C GLU A 178 15.30 -15.48 -13.69
N LEU A 179 14.29 -15.32 -12.84
CA LEU A 179 13.18 -16.26 -12.74
C LEU A 179 12.45 -16.42 -14.07
N CYS A 180 12.10 -15.31 -14.70
CA CYS A 180 11.37 -15.33 -15.97
C CYS A 180 12.22 -15.92 -17.10
N ALA A 181 13.48 -15.53 -17.20
CA ALA A 181 14.41 -16.05 -18.22
C ALA A 181 14.60 -17.58 -18.08
N SER A 182 14.79 -18.08 -16.87
CA SER A 182 14.97 -19.51 -16.59
C SER A 182 13.75 -20.34 -16.90
N ASN A 183 12.55 -19.73 -16.94
CA ASN A 183 11.28 -20.42 -17.21
C ASN A 183 10.69 -20.08 -18.60
N ASN A 184 11.45 -19.41 -19.46
CA ASN A 184 11.01 -18.95 -20.78
C ASN A 184 9.70 -18.14 -20.75
N ILE A 185 9.56 -17.30 -19.75
CA ILE A 185 8.44 -16.38 -19.56
C ILE A 185 8.93 -14.96 -19.83
N GLN A 186 8.13 -14.13 -20.49
CA GLN A 186 8.45 -12.72 -20.70
C GLN A 186 8.21 -11.93 -19.39
N LEU A 187 9.17 -11.09 -18.99
CA LEU A 187 8.92 -10.10 -17.94
C LEU A 187 8.47 -8.78 -18.55
N VAL A 188 7.36 -8.26 -18.06
CA VAL A 188 6.83 -6.93 -18.38
C VAL A 188 6.91 -6.07 -17.14
N ILE A 189 7.61 -4.94 -17.23
CA ILE A 189 7.82 -4.04 -16.09
C ILE A 189 7.12 -2.72 -16.34
N LYS A 190 6.30 -2.29 -15.39
CA LYS A 190 5.70 -0.96 -15.35
C LYS A 190 6.36 -0.15 -14.23
N PRO A 191 7.23 0.83 -14.56
CA PRO A 191 7.76 1.76 -13.58
C PRO A 191 6.64 2.62 -12.96
N HIS A 192 6.89 3.14 -11.75
CA HIS A 192 5.94 4.02 -11.11
C HIS A 192 5.94 5.41 -11.79
N PRO A 193 4.75 5.98 -12.15
CA PRO A 193 4.69 7.22 -12.93
C PRO A 193 5.22 8.46 -12.18
N LYS A 194 5.38 8.39 -10.87
CA LYS A 194 5.93 9.45 -10.03
C LYS A 194 7.37 9.21 -9.57
N ASP A 195 8.01 8.16 -10.06
CA ASP A 195 9.42 7.93 -9.74
C ASP A 195 10.31 8.95 -10.43
N THR A 196 11.12 9.65 -9.66
CA THR A 196 12.07 10.67 -10.13
C THR A 196 13.52 10.26 -9.91
N SER A 197 13.76 9.03 -9.47
CA SER A 197 15.10 8.52 -9.22
C SER A 197 15.87 8.31 -10.53
N CYS A 198 17.20 8.46 -10.49
CA CYS A 198 18.06 8.09 -11.60
C CYS A 198 18.29 6.57 -11.69
N LEU A 199 18.02 5.84 -10.62
CA LEU A 199 18.21 4.39 -10.54
C LEU A 199 17.28 3.64 -11.50
N ILE A 200 15.98 3.97 -11.49
CA ILE A 200 14.98 3.22 -12.26
C ILE A 200 15.23 3.27 -13.77
N PRO A 201 15.46 4.43 -14.41
CA PRO A 201 15.80 4.46 -15.84
C PRO A 201 17.06 3.65 -16.20
N ALA A 202 18.09 3.70 -15.38
CA ALA A 202 19.33 2.94 -15.59
C ALA A 202 19.07 1.43 -15.49
N LEU A 203 18.35 1.00 -14.44
CA LEU A 203 17.96 -0.40 -14.24
C LEU A 203 17.07 -0.91 -15.39
N MET A 204 16.08 -0.14 -15.83
CA MET A 204 15.21 -0.51 -16.94
C MET A 204 15.99 -0.69 -18.25
N ASN A 205 16.93 0.18 -18.52
CA ASN A 205 17.80 0.04 -19.69
C ASN A 205 18.67 -1.23 -19.60
N TYR A 206 19.24 -1.50 -18.44
CA TYR A 206 20.05 -2.71 -18.21
C TYR A 206 19.23 -4.00 -18.42
N VAL A 207 18.07 -4.14 -17.78
CA VAL A 207 17.27 -5.37 -17.87
C VAL A 207 16.66 -5.58 -19.26
N ARG A 208 16.32 -4.50 -19.97
CA ARG A 208 15.90 -4.57 -21.37
C ARG A 208 17.00 -5.17 -22.24
N ASN A 209 18.23 -4.69 -22.11
CA ASN A 209 19.34 -5.12 -22.94
C ASN A 209 19.83 -6.52 -22.57
N LYS A 210 19.88 -6.87 -21.30
CA LYS A 210 20.44 -8.15 -20.84
C LYS A 210 19.42 -9.30 -20.88
N TYR A 211 18.18 -9.04 -20.49
CA TYR A 211 17.14 -10.08 -20.31
C TYR A 211 16.00 -9.97 -21.33
N GLY A 212 15.96 -8.92 -22.15
CA GLY A 212 14.84 -8.67 -23.07
C GLY A 212 13.55 -8.29 -22.35
N ALA A 213 13.61 -7.75 -21.13
CA ALA A 213 12.42 -7.32 -20.40
C ALA A 213 11.69 -6.21 -21.18
N VAL A 214 10.36 -6.27 -21.21
CA VAL A 214 9.53 -5.26 -21.84
C VAL A 214 9.18 -4.20 -20.81
N ILE A 215 9.51 -2.95 -21.09
CA ILE A 215 9.20 -1.80 -20.24
C ILE A 215 8.05 -1.03 -20.86
N THR A 216 6.99 -0.78 -20.11
CA THR A 216 5.78 -0.14 -20.62
C THR A 216 5.17 0.84 -19.62
N ASP A 217 4.49 1.86 -20.12
CA ASP A 217 3.66 2.81 -19.38
C ASP A 217 2.15 2.53 -19.54
N ALA A 218 1.79 1.48 -20.32
CA ALA A 218 0.40 1.10 -20.53
C ALA A 218 -0.38 0.98 -19.22
N SER A 219 -1.71 1.05 -19.29
CA SER A 219 -2.55 1.01 -18.08
C SER A 219 -2.38 -0.28 -17.30
N ILE A 220 -2.48 -0.19 -15.96
CA ILE A 220 -2.41 -1.34 -15.05
C ILE A 220 -3.39 -2.44 -15.50
N ILE A 221 -4.61 -2.04 -15.83
CA ILE A 221 -5.68 -2.96 -16.23
C ILE A 221 -5.36 -3.66 -17.56
N THR A 222 -4.86 -2.89 -18.53
CA THR A 222 -4.47 -3.46 -19.85
C THR A 222 -3.34 -4.48 -19.68
N ILE A 223 -2.34 -4.17 -18.88
CA ILE A 223 -1.24 -5.10 -18.61
C ILE A 223 -1.73 -6.32 -17.83
N ALA A 224 -2.53 -6.12 -16.77
CA ALA A 224 -2.99 -7.21 -15.92
C ALA A 224 -3.85 -8.23 -16.67
N LYS A 225 -4.78 -7.77 -17.52
CA LYS A 225 -5.74 -8.65 -18.22
C LYS A 225 -5.14 -9.85 -18.97
N HIS A 226 -3.91 -9.71 -19.46
CA HIS A 226 -3.26 -10.72 -20.29
C HIS A 226 -2.02 -11.32 -19.63
N ALA A 227 -1.69 -10.90 -18.41
CA ALA A 227 -0.59 -11.46 -17.63
C ALA A 227 -0.94 -12.85 -17.12
N ARG A 228 0.06 -13.71 -16.90
CA ARG A 228 -0.10 -14.96 -16.16
C ARG A 228 -0.13 -14.72 -14.66
N ALA A 229 0.60 -13.70 -14.20
CA ALA A 229 0.59 -13.21 -12.85
C ALA A 229 0.97 -11.72 -12.81
N VAL A 230 0.55 -11.05 -11.78
CA VAL A 230 0.99 -9.69 -11.41
C VAL A 230 1.81 -9.78 -10.13
N VAL A 231 2.94 -9.08 -10.10
CA VAL A 231 3.84 -9.01 -8.95
C VAL A 231 4.08 -7.55 -8.59
N ALA A 232 4.09 -7.24 -7.31
CA ALA A 232 4.50 -5.94 -6.78
C ALA A 232 5.16 -6.09 -5.40
N LEU A 233 5.91 -5.08 -4.96
CA LEU A 233 6.29 -5.03 -3.54
C LEU A 233 5.02 -4.96 -2.68
N ASN A 234 4.39 -3.80 -2.65
CA ASN A 234 3.09 -3.55 -2.03
C ASN A 234 2.40 -2.35 -2.73
N SER A 235 2.64 -2.18 -4.02
CA SER A 235 2.06 -1.10 -4.81
C SER A 235 0.54 -1.20 -4.88
N GLY A 236 -0.15 -0.07 -4.77
CA GLY A 236 -1.60 0.00 -4.99
C GLY A 236 -2.05 -0.54 -6.36
N ALA A 237 -1.15 -0.53 -7.35
CA ALA A 237 -1.38 -1.14 -8.66
C ALA A 237 -1.71 -2.65 -8.58
N SER A 238 -1.16 -3.36 -7.59
CA SER A 238 -1.50 -4.77 -7.36
C SER A 238 -2.96 -4.95 -6.93
N PHE A 239 -3.47 -4.06 -6.09
CA PHE A 239 -4.87 -4.11 -5.66
C PHE A 239 -5.83 -3.71 -6.79
N GLU A 240 -5.48 -2.71 -7.61
CA GLU A 240 -6.24 -2.36 -8.81
C GLU A 240 -6.29 -3.56 -9.79
N ALA A 241 -5.16 -4.23 -10.02
CA ALA A 241 -5.09 -5.43 -10.84
C ALA A 241 -5.95 -6.57 -10.28
N PHE A 242 -5.91 -6.80 -8.97
CA PHE A 242 -6.74 -7.80 -8.29
C PHE A 242 -8.23 -7.55 -8.49
N LEU A 243 -8.68 -6.30 -8.38
CA LEU A 243 -10.09 -5.95 -8.57
C LEU A 243 -10.57 -6.07 -10.02
N CYS A 244 -9.68 -5.83 -11.00
CA CYS A 244 -10.06 -5.68 -12.42
C CYS A 244 -9.73 -6.88 -13.29
N SER A 245 -9.06 -7.91 -12.77
CA SER A 245 -8.65 -9.07 -13.54
C SER A 245 -8.78 -10.35 -12.74
N ASP A 246 -8.78 -11.49 -13.46
CA ASP A 246 -8.82 -12.82 -12.84
C ASP A 246 -7.41 -13.42 -12.65
N VAL A 247 -6.36 -12.62 -12.85
CA VAL A 247 -4.99 -13.10 -12.73
C VAL A 247 -4.55 -13.22 -11.28
N PRO A 248 -3.67 -14.18 -10.96
CA PRO A 248 -2.99 -14.23 -9.67
C PRO A 248 -2.19 -12.97 -9.42
N VAL A 249 -2.33 -12.41 -8.21
CA VAL A 249 -1.58 -11.23 -7.78
C VAL A 249 -0.72 -11.61 -6.58
N TYR A 250 0.55 -11.24 -6.62
CA TYR A 250 1.54 -11.51 -5.58
C TYR A 250 2.13 -10.21 -5.06
N ASN A 251 2.13 -10.05 -3.74
CA ASN A 251 2.85 -8.99 -3.06
C ASN A 251 4.02 -9.56 -2.26
N ILE A 252 5.13 -8.85 -2.29
CA ILE A 252 6.35 -9.21 -1.57
C ILE A 252 6.38 -8.58 -0.18
N ALA A 253 5.78 -7.42 -0.02
CA ALA A 253 5.72 -6.70 1.25
C ALA A 253 4.28 -6.48 1.72
N PRO A 254 4.04 -6.38 3.04
CA PRO A 254 2.71 -6.17 3.61
C PRO A 254 2.05 -4.86 3.16
N SER A 255 0.73 -4.91 3.05
CA SER A 255 -0.14 -3.79 2.73
C SER A 255 -1.52 -4.00 3.36
N GLU A 256 -2.40 -3.02 3.29
CA GLU A 256 -3.79 -3.13 3.76
C GLU A 256 -4.58 -4.22 3.01
N TRP A 257 -4.16 -4.60 1.81
CA TRP A 257 -4.80 -5.64 0.99
C TRP A 257 -4.03 -6.97 0.94
N SER A 258 -3.02 -7.15 1.79
CA SER A 258 -2.26 -8.41 1.86
C SER A 258 -3.13 -9.67 2.01
N PRO A 259 -4.25 -9.65 2.77
CA PRO A 259 -5.08 -10.86 2.92
C PRO A 259 -5.84 -11.27 1.66
N VAL A 260 -5.92 -10.42 0.64
CA VAL A 260 -6.65 -10.73 -0.61
C VAL A 260 -5.74 -11.11 -1.77
N VAL A 261 -4.45 -10.82 -1.67
CA VAL A 261 -3.44 -11.21 -2.66
C VAL A 261 -2.57 -12.34 -2.10
N ASN A 262 -1.76 -12.97 -2.93
CA ASN A 262 -0.79 -13.93 -2.44
C ASN A 262 0.41 -13.17 -1.86
N MET A 263 0.75 -13.46 -0.62
CA MET A 263 1.96 -12.93 0.02
C MET A 263 3.07 -13.96 -0.12
N THR A 264 4.20 -13.54 -0.68
CA THR A 264 5.37 -14.41 -0.79
C THR A 264 6.68 -13.62 -0.71
N HIS A 265 7.70 -14.25 -0.18
CA HIS A 265 9.10 -13.82 -0.26
C HIS A 265 9.97 -14.83 -1.04
N ASP A 266 9.40 -15.97 -1.41
CA ASP A 266 10.00 -16.90 -2.37
C ASP A 266 9.39 -16.64 -3.76
N LEU A 267 10.18 -16.07 -4.65
CA LEU A 267 9.69 -15.72 -5.98
C LEU A 267 9.31 -16.95 -6.82
N SER A 268 9.75 -18.15 -6.46
CA SER A 268 9.35 -19.37 -7.15
C SER A 268 7.87 -19.71 -6.97
N ASP A 269 7.23 -19.28 -5.88
CA ASP A 269 5.79 -19.43 -5.65
C ASP A 269 4.93 -18.75 -6.72
N ILE A 270 5.48 -17.72 -7.39
CA ILE A 270 4.78 -17.00 -8.46
C ILE A 270 4.47 -17.94 -9.64
N LEU A 271 5.29 -18.95 -9.85
CA LEU A 271 5.12 -19.93 -10.93
C LEU A 271 3.95 -20.91 -10.70
N ASP A 272 3.40 -20.95 -9.51
CA ASP A 272 2.19 -21.73 -9.20
C ASP A 272 0.94 -21.13 -9.86
N PHE A 273 0.97 -19.84 -10.17
CA PHE A 273 -0.13 -19.08 -10.78
C PHE A 273 -1.47 -19.27 -10.06
N ARG A 274 -1.45 -19.33 -8.72
CA ARG A 274 -2.64 -19.52 -7.90
C ARG A 274 -3.31 -18.19 -7.59
N ARG A 275 -4.62 -18.12 -7.80
CA ARG A 275 -5.43 -17.00 -7.35
C ARG A 275 -5.95 -17.24 -5.93
N ASN A 276 -5.94 -16.19 -5.12
CA ASN A 276 -6.54 -16.21 -3.79
C ASN A 276 -8.04 -15.85 -3.89
N ASP A 277 -8.87 -16.86 -4.13
CA ASP A 277 -10.33 -16.72 -4.34
C ASP A 277 -11.09 -17.50 -3.27
N THR A 278 -11.25 -16.89 -2.10
CA THR A 278 -12.00 -17.48 -0.99
C THR A 278 -13.17 -16.58 -0.59
N GLN A 279 -14.14 -17.13 0.11
CA GLN A 279 -15.21 -16.31 0.72
C GLN A 279 -14.62 -15.22 1.62
N TYR A 280 -13.57 -15.54 2.37
CA TYR A 280 -12.86 -14.59 3.22
C TYR A 280 -12.28 -13.43 2.41
N THR A 281 -11.69 -13.71 1.26
CA THR A 281 -11.14 -12.68 0.35
C THR A 281 -12.23 -11.69 -0.09
N VAL A 282 -13.41 -12.20 -0.44
CA VAL A 282 -14.57 -11.37 -0.83
C VAL A 282 -15.03 -10.50 0.33
N GLN A 283 -15.19 -11.09 1.50
CA GLN A 283 -15.62 -10.38 2.72
C GLN A 283 -14.59 -9.34 3.15
N TYR A 284 -13.30 -9.66 3.06
CA TYR A 284 -12.22 -8.72 3.36
C TYR A 284 -12.21 -7.53 2.40
N CYS A 285 -12.34 -7.77 1.09
CA CYS A 285 -12.47 -6.68 0.11
C CYS A 285 -13.68 -5.79 0.40
N GLY A 286 -14.83 -6.40 0.70
CA GLY A 286 -16.03 -5.67 1.09
C GLY A 286 -15.81 -4.80 2.32
N PHE A 287 -15.15 -5.34 3.34
CA PHE A 287 -14.79 -4.62 4.56
C PHE A 287 -13.83 -3.46 4.26
N LEU A 288 -12.75 -3.72 3.52
CA LEU A 288 -11.74 -2.72 3.16
C LEU A 288 -12.36 -1.54 2.39
N LEU A 289 -13.14 -1.84 1.36
CA LEU A 289 -13.72 -0.85 0.44
C LEU A 289 -14.93 -0.08 1.01
N SER A 290 -15.58 -0.56 2.07
CA SER A 290 -16.83 0.05 2.57
C SER A 290 -16.87 0.37 4.07
N LYS A 291 -15.92 -0.16 4.85
CA LYS A 291 -15.88 0.02 6.31
C LYS A 291 -14.56 0.60 6.80
N PHE A 292 -13.46 0.08 6.28
CA PHE A 292 -12.14 0.54 6.70
C PHE A 292 -11.77 1.86 6.04
N TRP A 293 -11.83 1.92 4.71
CA TRP A 293 -11.67 3.17 3.96
C TRP A 293 -12.98 3.93 3.89
N VAL A 294 -12.89 5.26 3.87
CA VAL A 294 -14.02 6.17 3.75
C VAL A 294 -14.08 6.78 2.35
N ASN A 295 -15.29 6.82 1.76
CA ASN A 295 -15.49 7.47 0.48
C ASN A 295 -15.57 8.99 0.65
N VAL A 296 -14.85 9.74 -0.18
CA VAL A 296 -14.81 11.23 -0.12
C VAL A 296 -16.19 11.87 -0.31
N ASN A 297 -17.13 11.17 -0.96
CA ASN A 297 -18.50 11.63 -1.20
C ASN A 297 -19.47 11.23 -0.08
N ASP A 298 -19.05 10.39 0.87
CA ASP A 298 -19.88 9.94 2.00
C ASP A 298 -19.51 10.70 3.28
N ARG A 299 -20.08 11.90 3.43
CA ARG A 299 -19.88 12.76 4.61
C ARG A 299 -20.22 12.05 5.91
N LYS A 300 -21.26 11.19 5.90
CA LYS A 300 -21.65 10.44 7.09
C LYS A 300 -20.56 9.45 7.50
N ALA A 301 -20.00 8.68 6.56
CA ALA A 301 -18.90 7.76 6.84
C ALA A 301 -17.66 8.52 7.37
N ILE A 302 -17.35 9.68 6.81
CA ILE A 302 -16.27 10.55 7.31
C ILE A 302 -16.55 10.99 8.75
N ALA A 303 -17.76 11.48 9.05
CA ALA A 303 -18.16 11.91 10.39
C ALA A 303 -18.10 10.75 11.41
N ASP A 304 -18.59 9.57 11.03
CA ASP A 304 -18.59 8.39 11.88
C ASP A 304 -17.16 7.93 12.18
N LYS A 305 -16.25 8.00 11.18
CA LYS A 305 -14.84 7.65 11.37
C LYS A 305 -14.11 8.68 12.24
N ILE A 306 -14.38 9.98 12.10
CA ILE A 306 -13.88 11.04 12.99
C ILE A 306 -14.31 10.77 14.43
N LYS A 307 -15.62 10.53 14.66
CA LYS A 307 -16.15 10.23 16.00
C LYS A 307 -15.50 8.99 16.59
N TYR A 308 -15.32 7.95 15.79
CA TYR A 308 -14.63 6.74 16.22
C TYR A 308 -13.18 7.04 16.62
N ALA A 309 -12.45 7.81 15.79
CA ALA A 309 -11.10 8.24 16.12
C ALA A 309 -11.04 9.02 17.45
N LEU A 310 -11.91 10.01 17.61
CA LEU A 310 -11.97 10.84 18.83
C LEU A 310 -12.40 10.05 20.06
N SER A 311 -13.16 8.96 19.92
CA SER A 311 -13.52 8.08 21.03
C SER A 311 -12.33 7.31 21.60
N SER A 312 -11.23 7.21 20.85
CA SER A 312 -9.98 6.61 21.29
C SER A 312 -9.08 7.57 22.11
N TYR A 313 -9.49 8.84 22.22
CA TYR A 313 -8.74 9.84 22.99
C TYR A 313 -8.52 9.38 24.43
N LYS A 314 -7.28 9.46 24.86
CA LYS A 314 -6.91 9.25 26.26
C LYS A 314 -6.12 10.44 26.76
N ASP A 315 -6.29 10.76 28.03
CA ASP A 315 -5.44 11.77 28.66
C ASP A 315 -4.01 11.21 28.77
N ILE A 316 -3.04 11.94 28.22
CA ILE A 316 -1.64 11.51 28.16
C ILE A 316 -1.03 11.30 29.56
N ASN A 317 -1.66 11.86 30.63
CA ASN A 317 -1.22 11.70 32.00
C ASN A 317 -1.51 10.32 32.61
N ASP A 318 -2.37 9.51 32.02
CA ASP A 318 -2.65 8.12 32.44
C ASP A 318 -1.65 7.16 31.81
N GLY A 319 -0.44 7.08 32.27
CA GLY A 319 0.66 6.24 31.78
C GLY A 319 0.22 4.97 31.02
N ASP A 320 -0.05 5.11 29.72
CA ASP A 320 -0.71 4.08 28.93
C ASP A 320 0.27 2.93 28.62
N PHE A 321 0.19 1.90 29.45
CA PHE A 321 0.95 0.68 29.29
C PHE A 321 0.68 -0.02 27.93
N GLN A 322 -0.51 0.16 27.34
CA GLN A 322 -0.84 -0.42 26.05
C GLN A 322 -0.08 0.26 24.89
N GLY A 323 0.08 1.59 24.92
CA GLY A 323 0.90 2.31 23.95
C GLY A 323 2.36 1.85 23.95
N VAL A 324 2.92 1.67 25.16
CA VAL A 324 4.28 1.13 25.33
C VAL A 324 4.40 -0.30 24.82
N LEU A 325 3.39 -1.15 25.05
CA LEU A 325 3.39 -2.53 24.58
C LEU A 325 3.31 -2.60 23.06
N GLN A 326 2.45 -1.81 22.44
CA GLN A 326 2.32 -1.75 20.98
C GLN A 326 3.59 -1.21 20.30
N THR A 327 4.23 -0.19 20.89
CA THR A 327 5.53 0.30 20.43
C THR A 327 6.59 -0.81 20.48
N LYS A 328 6.61 -1.58 21.57
CA LYS A 328 7.52 -2.74 21.67
C LYS A 328 7.23 -3.82 20.63
N VAL A 329 5.96 -4.12 20.38
CA VAL A 329 5.56 -5.11 19.35
C VAL A 329 6.02 -4.68 17.97
N ARG A 330 5.86 -3.40 17.59
CA ARG A 330 6.37 -2.90 16.31
C ARG A 330 7.89 -2.88 16.23
N SER A 331 8.55 -2.46 17.30
CA SER A 331 10.01 -2.52 17.37
C SER A 331 10.51 -3.96 17.20
N ILE A 332 9.80 -4.93 17.79
CA ILE A 332 10.10 -6.35 17.60
C ILE A 332 9.86 -6.77 16.15
N HIS A 333 8.73 -6.38 15.53
CA HIS A 333 8.47 -6.68 14.12
C HIS A 333 9.51 -6.05 13.19
N GLY A 334 9.90 -4.80 13.44
CA GLY A 334 10.99 -4.15 12.70
C GLY A 334 12.31 -4.89 12.85
N THR A 335 12.64 -5.33 14.08
CA THR A 335 13.86 -6.11 14.35
C THR A 335 13.79 -7.50 13.72
N VAL A 336 12.64 -8.18 13.79
CA VAL A 336 12.43 -9.47 13.13
C VAL A 336 12.62 -9.32 11.63
N GLY A 337 11.99 -8.31 11.00
CA GLY A 337 12.15 -8.04 9.58
C GLY A 337 13.60 -7.75 9.17
N GLN A 338 14.38 -7.05 10.02
CA GLN A 338 15.81 -6.85 9.78
C GLN A 338 16.60 -8.16 9.88
N ILE A 339 16.31 -9.00 10.87
CA ILE A 339 16.94 -10.32 11.03
C ILE A 339 16.61 -11.21 9.83
N GLU A 340 15.36 -11.22 9.39
CA GLU A 340 14.91 -12.01 8.24
C GLU A 340 15.61 -11.57 6.94
N ARG A 341 15.79 -10.26 6.73
CA ARG A 341 16.57 -9.73 5.60
C ARG A 341 18.02 -10.24 5.62
N VAL A 342 18.68 -10.16 6.78
CA VAL A 342 20.07 -10.62 6.93
C VAL A 342 20.15 -12.13 6.68
N LEU A 343 19.22 -12.93 7.21
CA LEU A 343 19.17 -14.37 6.98
C LEU A 343 18.92 -14.70 5.51
N HIS A 344 18.03 -13.94 4.83
CA HIS A 344 17.77 -14.14 3.41
C HIS A 344 19.00 -13.83 2.55
N SER A 345 19.68 -12.69 2.78
CA SER A 345 20.93 -12.36 2.12
C SER A 345 21.99 -13.41 2.32
N PHE A 346 22.13 -13.90 3.55
CA PHE A 346 23.09 -14.96 3.88
C PHE A 346 22.81 -16.28 3.16
N ASN A 347 21.52 -16.65 3.06
CA ASN A 347 21.11 -17.84 2.31
C ASN A 347 21.36 -17.71 0.80
N GLN A 348 21.18 -16.52 0.22
CA GLN A 348 21.53 -16.27 -1.19
C GLN A 348 23.04 -16.38 -1.45
N GLU A 349 23.85 -15.83 -0.54
CA GLU A 349 25.31 -15.98 -0.62
C GLU A 349 25.76 -17.43 -0.51
N LEU A 350 25.17 -18.20 0.42
CA LEU A 350 25.42 -19.64 0.55
C LEU A 350 25.05 -20.41 -0.72
N GLY A 351 23.89 -20.16 -1.30
CA GLY A 351 23.47 -20.80 -2.56
C GLY A 351 24.37 -20.44 -3.73
N THR A 352 24.95 -19.24 -3.74
CA THR A 352 25.93 -18.82 -4.74
C THR A 352 27.27 -19.55 -4.56
N LEU A 353 27.72 -19.69 -3.30
CA LEU A 353 28.95 -20.42 -2.96
C LEU A 353 28.82 -21.93 -3.28
N GLU A 354 27.67 -22.52 -3.00
CA GLU A 354 27.39 -23.93 -3.34
C GLU A 354 27.48 -24.16 -4.86
N LYS A 355 26.84 -23.30 -5.66
CA LYS A 355 26.94 -23.35 -7.14
C LYS A 355 28.38 -23.19 -7.65
N LEU A 356 29.17 -22.32 -7.02
CA LEU A 356 30.57 -22.12 -7.36
C LEU A 356 31.42 -23.35 -6.97
N LEU A 357 31.12 -24.01 -5.86
CA LEU A 357 31.82 -25.22 -5.42
C LEU A 357 31.49 -26.41 -6.35
N ASP A 358 30.25 -26.53 -6.78
CA ASP A 358 29.84 -27.60 -7.70
C ASP A 358 30.41 -27.40 -9.10
N SER A 359 30.53 -26.15 -9.57
CA SER A 359 31.17 -25.83 -10.85
C SER A 359 32.69 -26.09 -10.86
N LYS A 360 33.34 -26.19 -9.71
CA LYS A 360 34.78 -26.55 -9.59
C LYS A 360 35.00 -28.06 -9.45
N LYS A 361 33.93 -28.85 -9.23
CA LYS A 361 34.01 -30.33 -9.14
C LYS A 361 33.71 -31.01 -10.48
N ALA A 362 33.17 -30.27 -11.46
CA ALA A 362 32.94 -30.69 -12.83
C ALA A 362 34.09 -30.24 -13.74
#